data_d8e0252b9dc085767a1d28efb6192751
#
_entry.id   d8e0252b9dc085767a1d28efb6192751
#
_cell.length_a   1.000
_cell.length_b   1.000
_cell.length_c   1.000
_cell.angle_alpha   90.00
_cell.angle_beta   90.00
_cell.angle_gamma   90.00
#
_symmetry.space_group_name_H-M   'P 1'
#
loop_
_entity.id
_entity.type
_entity.pdbx_description
1 polymer ?
#
loop_
_entity_poly.entity_id
_entity_poly.type
_entity_poly.pdbx_seq_one_letter_code
_entity_poly.pdbx_strand_id
1 'polypeptide(L)'
;MPELNDEFAKKASKFETLAELKEDVRKNLEVAADRRALRNQQEKVIEKAVENMTVDVPPVMIENRITALINQFTAQLEMQGMKIEQYMSMSGTDMDKMREDYRDTAKQNLLEDILLEEIAKKEDIQTTDEEWNMELAYMAMAYRVNPKQIYKILKDNDQLSQVRTNILRRKARELIIQNSNAAEPIEEESDSDTQVTDSRVAEKKVEGEQNLFEE
;
A
#
# COMPACT_ATOMS: atom_id res chain seq x y z
N MET A 1 28.10 -13.93 12.18
CA MET A 1 27.44 -13.84 10.85
C MET A 1 28.29 -14.67 9.88
N PRO A 2 27.70 -15.42 8.93
CA PRO A 2 28.47 -16.12 7.92
C PRO A 2 29.24 -15.11 7.07
N GLU A 3 30.47 -15.48 6.67
CA GLU A 3 31.25 -14.66 5.75
C GLU A 3 30.60 -14.62 4.36
N LEU A 4 30.50 -13.41 3.79
CA LEU A 4 29.95 -13.19 2.46
C LEU A 4 31.00 -13.57 1.40
N ASN A 5 30.97 -14.82 0.99
CA ASN A 5 31.88 -15.41 -0.01
C ASN A 5 31.06 -16.26 -1.02
N ASP A 6 31.76 -16.87 -1.99
CA ASP A 6 31.11 -17.70 -3.02
C ASP A 6 30.45 -18.95 -2.43
N GLU A 7 30.96 -19.48 -1.32
CA GLU A 7 30.30 -20.59 -0.62
C GLU A 7 28.94 -20.19 -0.01
N PHE A 8 28.86 -18.96 0.51
CA PHE A 8 27.59 -18.39 0.94
C PHE A 8 26.63 -18.26 -0.22
N ALA A 9 27.07 -17.74 -1.37
CA ALA A 9 26.23 -17.58 -2.55
C ALA A 9 25.63 -18.92 -3.02
N LYS A 10 26.45 -19.98 -3.07
CA LYS A 10 26.02 -21.35 -3.44
C LYS A 10 25.02 -21.95 -2.45
N LYS A 11 25.13 -21.64 -1.16
CA LYS A 11 24.21 -22.16 -0.13
C LYS A 11 22.89 -21.41 -0.05
N ALA A 12 22.94 -20.07 -0.28
CA ALA A 12 21.81 -19.17 -0.09
C ALA A 12 21.01 -18.90 -1.37
N SER A 13 21.56 -19.25 -2.55
CA SER A 13 20.96 -18.93 -3.84
C SER A 13 21.29 -19.97 -4.92
N LYS A 14 20.79 -19.72 -6.15
CA LYS A 14 21.09 -20.52 -7.36
C LYS A 14 22.39 -20.10 -8.06
N PHE A 15 23.11 -19.11 -7.54
CA PHE A 15 24.31 -18.53 -8.17
C PHE A 15 25.59 -19.19 -7.63
N GLU A 16 26.60 -19.25 -8.47
CA GLU A 16 27.88 -19.88 -8.12
C GLU A 16 28.84 -18.91 -7.44
N THR A 17 28.70 -17.61 -7.69
CA THR A 17 29.58 -16.58 -7.16
C THR A 17 28.80 -15.50 -6.40
N LEU A 18 29.47 -14.87 -5.44
CA LEU A 18 28.92 -13.74 -4.71
C LEU A 18 28.68 -12.53 -5.64
N ALA A 19 29.49 -12.37 -6.67
CA ALA A 19 29.31 -11.30 -7.65
C ALA A 19 27.99 -11.43 -8.43
N GLU A 20 27.66 -12.64 -8.89
CA GLU A 20 26.39 -12.92 -9.58
C GLU A 20 25.20 -12.70 -8.66
N LEU A 21 25.27 -13.15 -7.41
CA LEU A 21 24.24 -12.93 -6.42
C LEU A 21 24.01 -11.43 -6.17
N LYS A 22 25.09 -10.66 -6.00
CA LYS A 22 24.99 -9.20 -5.81
C LYS A 22 24.35 -8.51 -7.01
N GLU A 23 24.73 -8.93 -8.23
CA GLU A 23 24.16 -8.35 -9.45
C GLU A 23 22.66 -8.69 -9.61
N ASP A 24 22.26 -9.91 -9.30
CA ASP A 24 20.82 -10.29 -9.30
C ASP A 24 20.02 -9.50 -8.27
N VAL A 25 20.54 -9.38 -7.04
CA VAL A 25 19.90 -8.58 -5.98
C VAL A 25 19.80 -7.11 -6.42
N ARG A 26 20.86 -6.55 -7.00
CA ARG A 26 20.87 -5.17 -7.50
C ARG A 26 19.78 -4.97 -8.56
N LYS A 27 19.72 -5.83 -9.57
CA LYS A 27 18.68 -5.77 -10.62
C LYS A 27 17.27 -5.87 -10.04
N ASN A 28 17.06 -6.78 -9.08
CA ASN A 28 15.76 -6.94 -8.43
C ASN A 28 15.37 -5.68 -7.63
N LEU A 29 16.35 -5.05 -6.96
CA LEU A 29 16.12 -3.80 -6.22
C LEU A 29 15.86 -2.63 -7.17
N GLU A 30 16.59 -2.51 -8.29
CA GLU A 30 16.35 -1.49 -9.32
C GLU A 30 14.94 -1.63 -9.91
N VAL A 31 14.56 -2.84 -10.33
CA VAL A 31 13.18 -3.09 -10.83
C VAL A 31 12.11 -2.79 -9.78
N ALA A 32 12.37 -3.10 -8.51
CA ALA A 32 11.45 -2.78 -7.43
C ALA A 32 11.37 -1.27 -7.17
N ALA A 33 12.50 -0.56 -7.25
CA ALA A 33 12.56 0.89 -7.11
C ALA A 33 11.81 1.59 -8.26
N ASP A 34 12.05 1.17 -9.51
CA ASP A 34 11.35 1.72 -10.69
C ASP A 34 9.84 1.52 -10.60
N ARG A 35 9.40 0.32 -10.20
CA ARG A 35 7.97 0.04 -10.00
C ARG A 35 7.36 0.88 -8.88
N ARG A 36 8.12 1.15 -7.83
CA ARG A 36 7.68 2.01 -6.72
C ARG A 36 7.59 3.46 -7.18
N ALA A 37 8.61 3.96 -7.87
CA ALA A 37 8.63 5.32 -8.42
C ALA A 37 7.45 5.56 -9.37
N LEU A 38 7.20 4.61 -10.29
CA LEU A 38 6.06 4.70 -11.21
C LEU A 38 4.72 4.73 -10.46
N ARG A 39 4.52 3.88 -9.46
CA ARG A 39 3.30 3.90 -8.64
C ARG A 39 3.12 5.22 -7.92
N ASN A 40 4.17 5.70 -7.25
CA ASN A 40 4.13 6.99 -6.54
C ASN A 40 3.80 8.15 -7.49
N GLN A 41 4.36 8.13 -8.71
CA GLN A 41 4.04 9.13 -9.74
C GLN A 41 2.56 9.05 -10.14
N GLN A 42 2.03 7.85 -10.38
CA GLN A 42 0.63 7.64 -10.73
C GLN A 42 -0.32 8.08 -9.60
N GLU A 43 0.03 7.80 -8.35
CA GLU A 43 -0.71 8.25 -7.17
C GLU A 43 -0.72 9.77 -7.06
N LYS A 44 0.45 10.43 -7.21
CA LYS A 44 0.54 11.91 -7.20
C LYS A 44 -0.29 12.56 -8.33
N VAL A 45 -0.37 11.93 -9.50
CA VAL A 45 -1.22 12.43 -10.61
C VAL A 45 -2.70 12.40 -10.22
N ILE A 46 -3.16 11.32 -9.62
CA ILE A 46 -4.55 11.20 -9.16
C ILE A 46 -4.83 12.15 -8.00
N GLU A 47 -3.93 12.26 -7.05
CA GLU A 47 -4.03 13.20 -5.92
C GLU A 47 -4.20 14.64 -6.41
N LYS A 48 -3.36 15.06 -7.37
CA LYS A 48 -3.50 16.39 -7.99
C LYS A 48 -4.80 16.58 -8.76
N ALA A 49 -5.31 15.54 -9.40
CA ALA A 49 -6.61 15.60 -10.05
C ALA A 49 -7.74 15.76 -9.02
N VAL A 50 -7.66 15.09 -7.88
CA VAL A 50 -8.59 15.23 -6.75
C VAL A 50 -8.52 16.63 -6.14
N GLU A 51 -7.33 17.20 -5.95
CA GLU A 51 -7.15 18.58 -5.43
C GLU A 51 -7.85 19.64 -6.29
N ASN A 52 -7.91 19.41 -7.61
CA ASN A 52 -8.58 20.32 -8.55
C ASN A 52 -10.11 20.15 -8.60
N MET A 53 -10.65 19.15 -7.89
CA MET A 53 -12.08 18.89 -7.87
C MET A 53 -12.77 19.67 -6.73
N THR A 54 -13.91 20.26 -7.04
CA THR A 54 -14.76 20.90 -6.03
C THR A 54 -16.00 20.02 -5.83
N VAL A 55 -16.11 19.40 -4.68
CA VAL A 55 -17.24 18.54 -4.31
C VAL A 55 -17.51 18.63 -2.81
N ASP A 56 -18.78 18.68 -2.45
CA ASP A 56 -19.22 18.56 -1.06
C ASP A 56 -19.60 17.10 -0.79
N VAL A 57 -18.89 16.50 0.16
CA VAL A 57 -19.07 15.10 0.52
C VAL A 57 -19.87 14.99 1.82
N PRO A 58 -21.07 14.41 1.78
CA PRO A 58 -21.85 14.22 3.01
C PRO A 58 -21.10 13.39 4.06
N PRO A 59 -21.13 13.79 5.34
CA PRO A 59 -20.44 13.08 6.41
C PRO A 59 -20.81 11.59 6.49
N VAL A 60 -22.05 11.24 6.20
CA VAL A 60 -22.51 9.84 6.21
C VAL A 60 -21.77 8.96 5.21
N MET A 61 -21.35 9.51 4.06
CA MET A 61 -20.57 8.76 3.08
C MET A 61 -19.16 8.47 3.60
N ILE A 62 -18.55 9.43 4.29
CA ILE A 62 -17.25 9.25 4.94
C ILE A 62 -17.35 8.16 6.02
N GLU A 63 -18.37 8.22 6.89
CA GLU A 63 -18.58 7.22 7.93
C GLU A 63 -18.81 5.80 7.36
N ASN A 64 -19.54 5.68 6.27
CA ASN A 64 -19.73 4.41 5.58
C ASN A 64 -18.40 3.88 5.01
N ARG A 65 -17.58 4.76 4.45
CA ARG A 65 -16.25 4.38 3.92
C ARG A 65 -15.32 3.96 5.05
N ILE A 66 -15.29 4.66 6.18
CA ILE A 66 -14.53 4.27 7.38
C ILE A 66 -14.93 2.86 7.81
N THR A 67 -16.22 2.60 7.91
CA THR A 67 -16.73 1.28 8.28
C THR A 67 -16.28 0.20 7.30
N ALA A 68 -16.31 0.48 5.99
CA ALA A 68 -15.82 -0.45 4.96
C ALA A 68 -14.31 -0.74 5.10
N LEU A 69 -13.49 0.28 5.36
CA LEU A 69 -12.04 0.13 5.58
C LEU A 69 -11.72 -0.70 6.82
N ILE A 70 -12.43 -0.46 7.92
CA ILE A 70 -12.28 -1.23 9.16
C ILE A 70 -12.69 -2.69 8.95
N ASN A 71 -13.79 -2.95 8.23
CA ASN A 71 -14.22 -4.31 7.90
C ASN A 71 -13.19 -5.04 7.03
N GLN A 72 -12.60 -4.34 6.05
CA GLN A 72 -11.53 -4.89 5.22
C GLN A 72 -10.29 -5.22 6.05
N PHE A 73 -9.90 -4.33 6.95
CA PHE A 73 -8.78 -4.58 7.87
C PHE A 73 -9.05 -5.76 8.80
N THR A 74 -10.26 -5.85 9.35
CA THR A 74 -10.70 -6.97 10.19
C THR A 74 -10.59 -8.29 9.44
N ALA A 75 -11.11 -8.36 8.21
CA ALA A 75 -11.00 -9.55 7.38
C ALA A 75 -9.54 -9.95 7.09
N GLN A 76 -8.65 -8.96 6.90
CA GLN A 76 -7.23 -9.21 6.71
C GLN A 76 -6.56 -9.77 7.97
N LEU A 77 -6.92 -9.28 9.15
CA LEU A 77 -6.44 -9.81 10.43
C LEU A 77 -6.92 -11.25 10.64
N GLU A 78 -8.19 -11.54 10.33
CA GLU A 78 -8.76 -12.89 10.45
C GLU A 78 -8.04 -13.89 9.52
N MET A 79 -7.67 -13.49 8.32
CA MET A 79 -6.86 -14.32 7.41
C MET A 79 -5.47 -14.64 7.99
N GLN A 80 -4.95 -13.80 8.88
CA GLN A 80 -3.70 -14.01 9.62
C GLN A 80 -3.91 -14.72 10.96
N GLY A 81 -5.15 -15.13 11.25
CA GLY A 81 -5.51 -15.82 12.50
C GLY A 81 -5.64 -14.91 13.72
N MET A 82 -5.76 -13.60 13.52
CA MET A 82 -5.88 -12.59 14.58
C MET A 82 -7.28 -11.97 14.58
N LYS A 83 -7.88 -11.77 15.76
CA LYS A 83 -9.12 -11.03 15.91
C LYS A 83 -8.86 -9.55 16.12
N ILE A 84 -9.80 -8.70 15.73
CA ILE A 84 -9.68 -7.24 15.86
C ILE A 84 -9.51 -6.82 17.32
N GLU A 85 -10.17 -7.50 18.26
CA GLU A 85 -10.06 -7.20 19.69
C GLU A 85 -8.65 -7.49 20.22
N GLN A 86 -8.00 -8.55 19.74
CA GLN A 86 -6.62 -8.88 20.09
C GLN A 86 -5.67 -7.80 19.56
N TYR A 87 -5.87 -7.38 18.32
CA TYR A 87 -5.08 -6.29 17.74
C TYR A 87 -5.23 -5.00 18.56
N MET A 88 -6.44 -4.58 18.87
CA MET A 88 -6.72 -3.38 19.68
C MET A 88 -6.06 -3.46 21.07
N SER A 89 -6.14 -4.63 21.73
CA SER A 89 -5.48 -4.85 23.02
C SER A 89 -3.96 -4.74 22.94
N MET A 90 -3.35 -5.25 21.88
CA MET A 90 -1.88 -5.22 21.69
C MET A 90 -1.37 -3.84 21.29
N SER A 91 -2.12 -3.11 20.46
CA SER A 91 -1.75 -1.78 19.96
C SER A 91 -2.12 -0.64 20.92
N GLY A 92 -2.94 -0.90 21.95
CA GLY A 92 -3.45 0.13 22.84
C GLY A 92 -4.41 1.10 22.15
N THR A 93 -5.04 0.66 21.06
CA THR A 93 -6.00 1.43 20.27
C THR A 93 -7.42 0.96 20.60
N ASP A 94 -8.39 1.85 20.52
CA ASP A 94 -9.81 1.54 20.56
C ASP A 94 -10.50 1.78 19.21
N MET A 95 -11.78 1.43 19.12
CA MET A 95 -12.54 1.56 17.89
C MET A 95 -12.74 3.02 17.47
N ASP A 96 -12.91 3.94 18.41
CA ASP A 96 -13.14 5.36 18.13
C ASP A 96 -11.87 6.00 17.55
N LYS A 97 -10.73 5.72 18.16
CA LYS A 97 -9.43 6.16 17.64
C LYS A 97 -9.14 5.55 16.28
N MET A 98 -9.43 4.27 16.08
CA MET A 98 -9.28 3.63 14.77
C MET A 98 -10.16 4.31 13.71
N ARG A 99 -11.40 4.67 14.02
CA ARG A 99 -12.29 5.42 13.12
C ARG A 99 -11.71 6.79 12.77
N GLU A 100 -11.12 7.48 13.75
CA GLU A 100 -10.47 8.77 13.51
C GLU A 100 -9.23 8.63 12.63
N ASP A 101 -8.38 7.65 12.88
CA ASP A 101 -7.17 7.37 12.09
C ASP A 101 -7.50 7.03 10.62
N TYR A 102 -8.67 6.39 10.37
CA TYR A 102 -9.12 6.08 9.00
C TYR A 102 -9.87 7.23 8.31
N ARG A 103 -10.21 8.32 8.99
CA ARG A 103 -11.08 9.39 8.48
C ARG A 103 -10.51 10.07 7.23
N ASP A 104 -9.25 10.47 7.30
CA ASP A 104 -8.60 11.15 6.17
C ASP A 104 -8.43 10.21 4.97
N THR A 105 -8.00 8.98 5.21
CA THR A 105 -7.90 7.95 4.18
C THR A 105 -9.26 7.65 3.55
N ALA A 106 -10.30 7.55 4.35
CA ALA A 106 -11.67 7.31 3.86
C ALA A 106 -12.16 8.46 2.98
N LYS A 107 -11.92 9.70 3.41
CA LYS A 107 -12.27 10.90 2.63
C LYS A 107 -11.52 10.94 1.30
N GLN A 108 -10.20 10.70 1.32
CA GLN A 108 -9.37 10.69 0.12
C GLN A 108 -9.84 9.62 -0.88
N ASN A 109 -10.03 8.38 -0.41
CA ASN A 109 -10.53 7.29 -1.26
C ASN A 109 -11.90 7.60 -1.85
N LEU A 110 -12.78 8.25 -1.09
CA LEU A 110 -14.12 8.61 -1.56
C LEU A 110 -14.05 9.69 -2.63
N LEU A 111 -13.21 10.71 -2.44
CA LEU A 111 -12.98 11.77 -3.44
C LEU A 111 -12.42 11.19 -4.73
N GLU A 112 -11.45 10.28 -4.64
CA GLU A 112 -10.91 9.57 -5.81
C GLU A 112 -11.99 8.76 -6.53
N ASP A 113 -12.79 7.99 -5.80
CA ASP A 113 -13.90 7.22 -6.39
C ASP A 113 -14.87 8.12 -7.15
N ILE A 114 -15.27 9.27 -6.57
CA ILE A 114 -16.17 10.24 -7.20
C ILE A 114 -15.54 10.85 -8.46
N LEU A 115 -14.25 11.25 -8.38
CA LEU A 115 -13.52 11.78 -9.53
C LEU A 115 -13.51 10.78 -10.69
N LEU A 116 -13.15 9.53 -10.43
CA LEU A 116 -13.03 8.51 -11.45
C LEU A 116 -14.38 8.15 -12.08
N GLU A 117 -15.46 8.13 -11.29
CA GLU A 117 -16.82 7.91 -11.80
C GLU A 117 -17.31 9.06 -12.68
N GLU A 118 -17.05 10.30 -12.28
CA GLU A 118 -17.46 11.46 -13.09
C GLU A 118 -16.66 11.56 -14.40
N ILE A 119 -15.36 11.24 -14.36
CA ILE A 119 -14.55 11.14 -15.58
C ILE A 119 -15.05 10.00 -16.47
N ALA A 120 -15.34 8.83 -15.90
CA ALA A 120 -15.88 7.72 -16.68
C ALA A 120 -17.19 8.07 -17.39
N LYS A 121 -18.06 8.83 -16.73
CA LYS A 121 -19.30 9.34 -17.32
C LYS A 121 -19.06 10.39 -18.41
N LYS A 122 -18.20 11.38 -18.12
CA LYS A 122 -17.92 12.50 -19.02
C LYS A 122 -17.24 12.07 -20.31
N GLU A 123 -16.33 11.08 -20.20
CA GLU A 123 -15.59 10.52 -21.34
C GLU A 123 -16.33 9.32 -21.98
N ASP A 124 -17.57 9.04 -21.56
CA ASP A 124 -18.40 7.90 -22.05
C ASP A 124 -17.63 6.56 -22.04
N ILE A 125 -16.88 6.30 -20.98
CA ILE A 125 -16.10 5.06 -20.85
C ILE A 125 -17.07 3.89 -20.63
N GLN A 126 -16.98 2.89 -21.50
CA GLN A 126 -17.81 1.70 -21.45
C GLN A 126 -16.98 0.47 -21.07
N THR A 127 -17.62 -0.49 -20.39
CA THR A 127 -17.03 -1.80 -20.14
C THR A 127 -17.34 -2.72 -21.30
N THR A 128 -16.32 -3.32 -21.92
CA THR A 128 -16.49 -4.32 -22.97
C THR A 128 -16.78 -5.71 -22.37
N ASP A 129 -17.36 -6.61 -23.17
CA ASP A 129 -17.57 -8.00 -22.74
C ASP A 129 -16.25 -8.74 -22.48
N GLU A 130 -15.19 -8.36 -23.17
CA GLU A 130 -13.85 -8.93 -22.97
C GLU A 130 -13.29 -8.53 -21.60
N GLU A 131 -13.34 -7.22 -21.26
CA GLU A 131 -12.91 -6.72 -19.95
C GLU A 131 -13.72 -7.33 -18.81
N TRP A 132 -15.02 -7.46 -19.02
CA TRP A 132 -15.91 -8.11 -18.06
C TRP A 132 -15.52 -9.57 -17.81
N ASN A 133 -15.34 -10.34 -18.89
CA ASN A 133 -14.96 -11.73 -18.78
C ASN A 133 -13.58 -11.92 -18.18
N MET A 134 -12.64 -11.02 -18.48
CA MET A 134 -11.30 -11.01 -17.87
C MET A 134 -11.38 -10.76 -16.37
N GLU A 135 -12.18 -9.79 -15.91
CA GLU A 135 -12.36 -9.49 -14.49
C GLU A 135 -12.94 -10.70 -13.74
N LEU A 136 -13.97 -11.34 -14.30
CA LEU A 136 -14.53 -12.58 -13.73
C LEU A 136 -13.50 -13.71 -13.67
N ALA A 137 -12.63 -13.83 -14.67
CA ALA A 137 -11.56 -14.84 -14.69
C ALA A 137 -10.50 -14.56 -13.61
N TYR A 138 -10.11 -13.29 -13.40
CA TYR A 138 -9.20 -12.90 -12.30
C TYR A 138 -9.79 -13.24 -10.93
N MET A 139 -11.06 -12.88 -10.70
CA MET A 139 -11.73 -13.21 -9.45
C MET A 139 -11.82 -14.72 -9.25
N ALA A 140 -12.16 -15.47 -10.29
CA ALA A 140 -12.27 -16.93 -10.26
C ALA A 140 -10.92 -17.58 -9.89
N MET A 141 -9.82 -17.07 -10.45
CA MET A 141 -8.46 -17.54 -10.14
C MET A 141 -8.10 -17.23 -8.67
N ALA A 142 -8.39 -16.03 -8.19
CA ALA A 142 -8.11 -15.63 -6.81
C ALA A 142 -8.86 -16.48 -5.79
N TYR A 143 -10.13 -16.80 -6.05
CA TYR A 143 -10.96 -17.63 -5.18
C TYR A 143 -10.90 -19.13 -5.49
N ARG A 144 -10.10 -19.54 -6.49
CA ARG A 144 -9.95 -20.94 -6.95
C ARG A 144 -11.29 -21.62 -7.31
N VAL A 145 -12.16 -20.88 -7.97
CA VAL A 145 -13.47 -21.33 -8.41
C VAL A 145 -13.67 -21.09 -9.90
N ASN A 146 -14.76 -21.60 -10.48
CA ASN A 146 -15.09 -21.37 -11.89
C ASN A 146 -15.67 -19.95 -12.10
N PRO A 147 -15.36 -19.25 -13.21
CA PRO A 147 -15.93 -17.94 -13.53
C PRO A 147 -17.47 -17.89 -13.49
N LYS A 148 -18.14 -18.97 -13.89
CA LYS A 148 -19.61 -19.06 -13.80
C LYS A 148 -20.12 -19.06 -12.35
N GLN A 149 -19.34 -19.64 -11.42
CA GLN A 149 -19.68 -19.61 -10.00
C GLN A 149 -19.49 -18.20 -9.42
N ILE A 150 -18.41 -17.49 -9.80
CA ILE A 150 -18.22 -16.08 -9.44
C ILE A 150 -19.38 -15.24 -9.94
N TYR A 151 -19.73 -15.36 -11.21
CA TYR A 151 -20.88 -14.63 -11.76
C TYR A 151 -22.16 -14.87 -10.96
N LYS A 152 -22.45 -16.13 -10.61
CA LYS A 152 -23.62 -16.47 -9.80
C LYS A 152 -23.58 -15.84 -8.43
N ILE A 153 -22.44 -15.92 -7.71
CA ILE A 153 -22.25 -15.31 -6.39
C ILE A 153 -22.45 -13.80 -6.45
N LEU A 154 -21.84 -13.14 -7.43
CA LEU A 154 -21.99 -11.68 -7.62
C LEU A 154 -23.45 -11.30 -7.94
N LYS A 155 -24.14 -12.11 -8.74
CA LYS A 155 -25.53 -11.89 -9.07
C LYS A 155 -26.45 -12.08 -7.87
N ASP A 156 -26.26 -13.15 -7.11
CA ASP A 156 -27.07 -13.47 -5.92
C ASP A 156 -26.87 -12.43 -4.80
N ASN A 157 -25.73 -11.74 -4.76
CA ASN A 157 -25.41 -10.67 -3.81
C ASN A 157 -25.61 -9.24 -4.39
N ASP A 158 -26.18 -9.10 -5.58
CA ASP A 158 -26.39 -7.81 -6.27
C ASP A 158 -25.10 -6.96 -6.46
N GLN A 159 -23.95 -7.63 -6.65
CA GLN A 159 -22.63 -7.01 -6.76
C GLN A 159 -22.14 -6.81 -8.21
N LEU A 160 -22.93 -7.20 -9.23
CA LEU A 160 -22.51 -7.08 -10.62
C LEU A 160 -22.26 -5.63 -11.04
N SER A 161 -23.07 -4.69 -10.56
CA SER A 161 -22.90 -3.25 -10.80
C SER A 161 -21.59 -2.73 -10.20
N GLN A 162 -21.27 -3.17 -9.00
CA GLN A 162 -20.03 -2.77 -8.31
C GLN A 162 -18.78 -3.21 -9.08
N VAL A 163 -18.77 -4.43 -9.61
CA VAL A 163 -17.66 -4.93 -10.44
C VAL A 163 -17.50 -4.09 -11.70
N ARG A 164 -18.63 -3.72 -12.37
CA ARG A 164 -18.59 -2.83 -13.55
C ARG A 164 -18.03 -1.45 -13.20
N THR A 165 -18.50 -0.86 -12.10
CA THR A 165 -17.99 0.43 -11.62
C THR A 165 -16.48 0.38 -11.35
N ASN A 166 -15.97 -0.71 -10.78
CA ASN A 166 -14.53 -0.88 -10.55
C ASN A 166 -13.73 -0.93 -11.87
N ILE A 167 -14.26 -1.59 -12.91
CA ILE A 167 -13.63 -1.59 -14.25
C ILE A 167 -13.62 -0.16 -14.82
N LEU A 168 -14.72 0.57 -14.73
CA LEU A 168 -14.84 1.95 -15.23
C LEU A 168 -13.86 2.87 -14.51
N ARG A 169 -13.78 2.80 -13.18
CA ARG A 169 -12.82 3.58 -12.38
C ARG A 169 -11.37 3.29 -12.78
N ARG A 170 -11.00 2.02 -12.98
CA ARG A 170 -9.67 1.64 -13.45
C ARG A 170 -9.35 2.27 -14.81
N LYS A 171 -10.27 2.19 -15.76
CA LYS A 171 -10.10 2.81 -17.10
C LYS A 171 -10.00 4.33 -17.02
N ALA A 172 -10.82 4.97 -16.19
CA ALA A 172 -10.74 6.42 -15.96
C ALA A 172 -9.39 6.82 -15.34
N ARG A 173 -8.88 6.05 -14.38
CA ARG A 173 -7.56 6.24 -13.79
C ARG A 173 -6.45 6.14 -14.86
N GLU A 174 -6.49 5.12 -15.69
CA GLU A 174 -5.55 4.93 -16.80
C GLU A 174 -5.60 6.11 -17.78
N LEU A 175 -6.80 6.60 -18.11
CA LEU A 175 -6.99 7.76 -18.98
C LEU A 175 -6.35 9.03 -18.40
N ILE A 176 -6.54 9.30 -17.09
CA ILE A 176 -5.92 10.44 -16.42
C ILE A 176 -4.40 10.33 -16.50
N ILE A 177 -3.84 9.15 -16.16
CA ILE A 177 -2.39 8.91 -16.16
C ILE A 177 -1.81 9.08 -17.55
N GLN A 178 -2.45 8.53 -18.59
CA GLN A 178 -2.00 8.64 -19.99
C GLN A 178 -2.01 10.07 -20.52
N ASN A 179 -2.97 10.89 -20.07
CA ASN A 179 -3.10 12.29 -20.47
C ASN A 179 -2.37 13.26 -19.53
N SER A 180 -1.79 12.76 -18.42
CA SER A 180 -0.94 13.58 -17.57
C SER A 180 0.38 13.84 -18.27
N ASN A 181 0.76 15.12 -18.40
CA ASN A 181 2.11 15.46 -18.78
C ASN A 181 3.02 15.01 -17.63
N ALA A 182 3.88 14.04 -17.90
CA ALA A 182 4.92 13.68 -16.96
C ALA A 182 5.80 14.93 -16.76
N ALA A 183 5.55 15.70 -15.70
CA ALA A 183 6.55 16.62 -15.22
C ALA A 183 7.80 15.78 -14.90
N GLU A 184 8.98 16.33 -15.22
CA GLU A 184 10.25 15.69 -14.90
C GLU A 184 10.23 15.15 -13.47
N PRO A 185 10.86 14.00 -13.18
CA PRO A 185 10.88 13.44 -11.83
C PRO A 185 11.32 14.55 -10.88
N ILE A 186 10.48 14.90 -9.93
CA ILE A 186 10.90 15.75 -8.82
C ILE A 186 11.93 14.90 -8.11
N GLU A 187 13.21 15.29 -8.23
CA GLU A 187 14.26 14.73 -7.39
C GLU A 187 13.79 14.97 -5.95
N GLU A 188 13.33 13.91 -5.29
CA GLU A 188 13.09 13.97 -3.87
C GLU A 188 14.46 14.30 -3.27
N GLU A 189 14.61 15.51 -2.73
CA GLU A 189 15.75 15.85 -1.89
C GLU A 189 15.81 14.71 -0.84
N SER A 190 16.81 13.87 -1.01
CA SER A 190 17.09 12.83 -0.03
C SER A 190 17.51 13.57 1.23
N ASP A 191 16.58 13.71 2.18
CA ASP A 191 16.89 14.03 3.57
C ASP A 191 17.78 12.91 4.14
N SER A 192 19.01 12.87 3.64
CA SER A 192 20.10 12.05 4.16
C SER A 192 20.85 12.83 5.23
N ASP A 193 20.14 13.37 6.22
CA ASP A 193 20.72 13.85 7.45
C ASP A 193 20.16 13.11 8.66
N THR A 194 20.20 11.78 8.59
CA THR A 194 20.28 11.00 9.82
C THR A 194 21.78 10.90 10.17
N GLN A 195 22.29 11.95 10.79
CA GLN A 195 23.55 11.87 11.52
C GLN A 195 23.42 10.74 12.55
N VAL A 196 24.00 9.60 12.22
CA VAL A 196 24.34 8.59 13.21
C VAL A 196 25.38 9.23 14.11
N THR A 197 24.94 9.87 15.18
CA THR A 197 25.83 10.29 16.26
C THR A 197 26.38 9.02 16.90
N ASP A 198 27.59 8.68 16.48
CA ASP A 198 28.47 7.71 17.12
C ASP A 198 28.74 8.19 18.56
N SER A 199 27.92 7.73 19.48
CA SER A 199 28.16 7.95 20.92
C SER A 199 29.28 7.01 21.35
N ARG A 200 30.52 7.46 21.12
CA ARG A 200 31.70 6.93 21.82
C ARG A 200 31.47 7.08 23.30
N VAL A 201 31.28 5.95 23.94
CA VAL A 201 31.35 5.81 25.39
C VAL A 201 32.74 6.27 25.84
N ALA A 202 32.79 7.47 26.43
CA ALA A 202 33.97 7.95 27.11
C ALA A 202 34.15 7.12 28.39
N GLU A 203 35.17 6.30 28.39
CA GLU A 203 35.74 5.75 29.61
C GLU A 203 36.19 6.88 30.55
N LYS A 204 35.43 7.12 31.59
CA LYS A 204 35.85 7.97 32.68
C LYS A 204 36.57 7.07 33.68
N LYS A 205 37.93 7.18 33.68
CA LYS A 205 38.81 6.84 34.77
C LYS A 205 38.27 7.41 36.08
N VAL A 206 37.97 6.56 37.02
CA VAL A 206 37.84 6.94 38.42
C VAL A 206 39.13 6.55 39.12
N GLU A 207 40.02 7.52 39.23
CA GLU A 207 41.10 7.50 40.26
C GLU A 207 40.58 8.22 41.48
N GLY A 208 40.73 7.56 42.63
CA GLY A 208 41.01 8.17 43.92
C GLY A 208 39.80 8.62 44.73
N GLU A 209 39.47 7.89 45.76
CA GLU A 209 39.82 8.31 47.13
C GLU A 209 39.38 7.24 48.12
N GLN A 210 40.40 6.68 48.77
CA GLN A 210 40.27 6.02 50.05
C GLN A 210 39.97 7.08 51.11
N ASN A 211 39.06 6.79 52.01
CA ASN A 211 39.17 6.89 53.45
C ASN A 211 37.86 7.25 54.18
N LEU A 212 37.78 6.61 55.30
CA LEU A 212 37.00 6.87 56.53
C LEU A 212 35.51 6.41 56.44
N PHE A 213 35.13 5.47 57.30
CA PHE A 213 35.11 5.48 58.77
C PHE A 213 34.82 4.09 59.34
N GLU A 214 35.60 3.74 60.33
CA GLU A 214 35.26 3.01 61.53
C GLU A 214 34.09 3.72 62.29
N GLU A 215 33.11 2.99 62.65
CA GLU A 215 32.60 2.66 63.96
C GLU A 215 31.36 1.78 63.80
#